data_05024a2b24b0fcf63aa78636bf93fec1
#
_entry.id   05024a2b24b0fcf63aa78636bf93fec1
#
_cell.length_a   1.000
_cell.length_b   1.000
_cell.length_c   1.000
_cell.angle_alpha   90.00
_cell.angle_beta   90.00
_cell.angle_gamma   90.00
#
_symmetry.space_group_name_H-M   'P 1'
#
loop_
_entity.id
_entity.type
_entity.pdbx_description
1 polymer ?
#
loop_
_entity_poly.entity_id
_entity_poly.type
_entity_poly.pdbx_seq_one_letter_code
_entity_poly.pdbx_strand_id
1 'polypeptide(L)'
;MIRTALIAAALLVAAPALAETQPVGDRVEVDGMTMYYEVSGTGDPLVVLHGAYMNIPSMGAIIPKLAETHKVYAIEFQGHGRTTDIDRPITYPNLADDVAAFMDKVGLKQADVFGYSMGAAAGLQLAIRHPEKVGKLVMASAAYDAQGWQPEFTAFIPQMTVEMFVGMPFADDYRKLAANPDGFPELVRKLIALEHEPMAWGAEVKTMKTPVLIITGDADVATLEHSVALFRLLGGGGMGDMGKPLPASRLAVLPATSHTAVIGQTGLLVAIIDPFLKGETPKGMFE
;
A
#
# COMPACT_ATOMS: atom_id res chain seq x y z
N MET A 1 21.57 -65.38 -25.56
CA MET A 1 20.96 -64.57 -24.52
C MET A 1 21.10 -63.09 -24.91
N ILE A 2 20.05 -62.53 -25.52
CA ILE A 2 20.03 -61.14 -26.00
C ILE A 2 19.32 -60.31 -24.91
N ARG A 3 20.04 -59.36 -24.30
CA ARG A 3 19.46 -58.43 -23.31
C ARG A 3 18.94 -57.18 -24.05
N THR A 4 17.64 -57.03 -24.09
CA THR A 4 16.96 -55.85 -24.64
C THR A 4 16.97 -54.76 -23.57
N ALA A 5 17.65 -53.63 -23.79
CA ALA A 5 17.63 -52.48 -22.96
C ALA A 5 16.45 -51.60 -23.38
N LEU A 6 15.47 -51.39 -22.48
CA LEU A 6 14.42 -50.40 -22.63
C LEU A 6 14.98 -49.02 -22.24
N ILE A 7 15.01 -48.12 -23.18
CA ILE A 7 15.30 -46.67 -22.98
C ILE A 7 13.96 -46.00 -22.70
N ALA A 8 13.73 -45.58 -21.47
CA ALA A 8 12.59 -44.74 -21.12
C ALA A 8 12.93 -43.26 -21.47
N ALA A 9 12.28 -42.73 -22.47
CA ALA A 9 12.36 -41.30 -22.80
C ALA A 9 11.43 -40.50 -21.83
N ALA A 10 12.02 -39.78 -20.91
CA ALA A 10 11.30 -38.82 -20.10
C ALA A 10 10.99 -37.54 -20.92
N LEU A 11 9.71 -37.33 -21.25
CA LEU A 11 9.23 -36.06 -21.81
C LEU A 11 9.21 -35.01 -20.68
N LEU A 12 10.19 -34.11 -20.68
CA LEU A 12 10.12 -32.87 -19.90
C LEU A 12 9.09 -31.95 -20.59
N VAL A 13 7.91 -31.85 -19.99
CA VAL A 13 6.94 -30.79 -20.30
C VAL A 13 7.47 -29.51 -19.64
N ALA A 14 8.10 -28.63 -20.41
CA ALA A 14 8.44 -27.30 -19.95
C ALA A 14 7.13 -26.53 -19.71
N ALA A 15 6.85 -26.19 -18.44
CA ALA A 15 5.80 -25.25 -18.12
C ALA A 15 6.10 -23.91 -18.83
N PRO A 16 5.11 -23.23 -19.45
CA PRO A 16 5.34 -21.93 -20.02
C PRO A 16 5.81 -20.98 -18.91
N ALA A 17 7.00 -20.42 -19.05
CA ALA A 17 7.44 -19.31 -18.22
C ALA A 17 6.43 -18.18 -18.44
N LEU A 18 5.74 -17.75 -17.39
CA LEU A 18 4.95 -16.54 -17.43
C LEU A 18 5.90 -15.42 -17.79
N ALA A 19 5.73 -14.82 -18.97
CA ALA A 19 6.50 -13.67 -19.38
C ALA A 19 6.22 -12.56 -18.37
N GLU A 20 7.25 -12.15 -17.61
CA GLU A 20 7.18 -10.93 -16.80
C GLU A 20 6.86 -9.78 -17.76
N THR A 21 5.62 -9.31 -17.70
CA THR A 21 5.26 -8.11 -18.45
C THR A 21 5.97 -6.94 -17.77
N GLN A 22 6.97 -6.39 -18.46
CA GLN A 22 7.65 -5.18 -17.99
C GLN A 22 6.61 -4.10 -17.72
N PRO A 23 6.73 -3.33 -16.61
CA PRO A 23 5.79 -2.27 -16.29
C PRO A 23 5.76 -1.23 -17.41
N VAL A 24 4.55 -0.83 -17.80
CA VAL A 24 4.34 0.23 -18.78
C VAL A 24 4.00 1.51 -18.02
N GLY A 25 4.91 2.48 -18.09
CA GLY A 25 4.69 3.81 -17.50
C GLY A 25 3.88 4.71 -18.42
N ASP A 26 2.97 5.49 -17.85
CA ASP A 26 2.14 6.46 -18.55
C ASP A 26 1.84 7.68 -17.65
N ARG A 27 1.17 8.68 -18.20
CA ARG A 27 0.78 9.91 -17.49
C ARG A 27 -0.67 10.25 -17.76
N VAL A 28 -1.32 10.85 -16.75
CA VAL A 28 -2.71 11.29 -16.87
C VAL A 28 -2.91 12.61 -16.11
N GLU A 29 -3.73 13.48 -16.66
CA GLU A 29 -4.09 14.74 -15.99
C GLU A 29 -5.13 14.49 -14.90
N VAL A 30 -4.75 14.80 -13.65
CA VAL A 30 -5.57 14.67 -12.45
C VAL A 30 -5.49 15.98 -11.67
N ASP A 31 -6.61 16.66 -11.51
CA ASP A 31 -6.79 17.84 -10.66
C ASP A 31 -5.70 18.94 -10.83
N GLY A 32 -5.23 19.15 -12.06
CA GLY A 32 -4.24 20.16 -12.42
C GLY A 32 -2.79 19.70 -12.33
N MET A 33 -2.55 18.43 -12.00
CA MET A 33 -1.23 17.82 -12.07
C MET A 33 -1.14 16.73 -13.14
N THR A 34 0.04 16.52 -13.68
CA THR A 34 0.35 15.38 -14.55
C THR A 34 0.83 14.22 -13.67
N MET A 35 -0.07 13.30 -13.35
CA MET A 35 0.21 12.13 -12.52
C MET A 35 0.89 11.03 -13.34
N TYR A 36 2.00 10.50 -12.84
CA TYR A 36 2.67 9.34 -13.40
C TYR A 36 2.19 8.06 -12.72
N TYR A 37 2.03 7.01 -13.51
CA TYR A 37 1.69 5.68 -13.02
C TYR A 37 2.33 4.59 -13.88
N GLU A 38 2.41 3.39 -13.35
CA GLU A 38 2.86 2.19 -14.05
C GLU A 38 1.80 1.10 -13.96
N VAL A 39 1.60 0.38 -15.07
CA VAL A 39 0.71 -0.79 -15.12
C VAL A 39 1.52 -2.04 -15.38
N SER A 40 1.30 -3.06 -14.56
CA SER A 40 1.97 -4.37 -14.70
C SER A 40 1.04 -5.52 -14.29
N GLY A 41 1.32 -6.72 -14.77
CA GLY A 41 0.53 -7.90 -14.47
C GLY A 41 -0.83 -7.96 -15.16
N THR A 42 -1.62 -8.96 -14.78
CA THR A 42 -2.97 -9.22 -15.29
C THR A 42 -3.86 -9.75 -14.15
N GLY A 43 -5.18 -9.71 -14.32
CA GLY A 43 -6.13 -10.14 -13.29
C GLY A 43 -6.95 -8.98 -12.74
N ASP A 44 -7.41 -9.12 -11.48
CA ASP A 44 -8.21 -8.09 -10.82
C ASP A 44 -7.38 -6.83 -10.56
N PRO A 45 -7.98 -5.63 -10.70
CA PRO A 45 -7.26 -4.38 -10.54
C PRO A 45 -6.84 -4.14 -9.08
N LEU A 46 -5.57 -3.79 -8.89
CA LEU A 46 -4.98 -3.41 -7.62
C LEU A 46 -4.26 -2.07 -7.77
N VAL A 47 -4.72 -1.04 -7.05
CA VAL A 47 -4.02 0.25 -6.96
C VAL A 47 -2.98 0.18 -5.84
N VAL A 48 -1.73 0.57 -6.14
CA VAL A 48 -0.62 0.57 -5.18
C VAL A 48 -0.18 1.99 -4.88
N LEU A 49 -0.15 2.32 -3.58
CA LEU A 49 0.10 3.64 -3.02
C LEU A 49 1.36 3.62 -2.15
N HIS A 50 2.38 4.38 -2.54
CA HIS A 50 3.67 4.45 -1.83
C HIS A 50 3.64 5.33 -0.56
N GLY A 51 4.67 5.23 0.29
CA GLY A 51 4.86 6.07 1.47
C GLY A 51 5.39 7.47 1.16
N ALA A 52 5.45 8.33 2.18
CA ALA A 52 6.06 9.66 2.09
C ALA A 52 7.53 9.56 1.64
N TYR A 53 7.99 10.55 0.87
CA TYR A 53 9.36 10.61 0.30
C TYR A 53 9.71 9.49 -0.69
N MET A 54 8.78 8.59 -0.98
CA MET A 54 8.97 7.42 -1.85
C MET A 54 8.50 7.69 -3.29
N ASN A 55 8.73 6.70 -4.13
CA ASN A 55 8.26 6.61 -5.52
C ASN A 55 8.00 5.13 -5.86
N ILE A 56 7.54 4.82 -7.07
CA ILE A 56 7.27 3.44 -7.48
C ILE A 56 8.51 2.54 -7.31
N PRO A 57 9.71 2.88 -7.82
CA PRO A 57 10.91 2.05 -7.61
C PRO A 57 11.26 1.78 -6.14
N SER A 58 11.03 2.72 -5.23
CA SER A 58 11.34 2.54 -3.81
C SER A 58 10.37 1.60 -3.07
N MET A 59 9.25 1.22 -3.70
CA MET A 59 8.40 0.12 -3.22
C MET A 59 9.06 -1.27 -3.40
N GLY A 60 10.19 -1.34 -4.09
CA GLY A 60 11.00 -2.54 -4.21
C GLY A 60 10.29 -3.72 -4.88
N ALA A 61 10.52 -4.92 -4.36
CA ALA A 61 10.02 -6.16 -4.96
C ALA A 61 8.52 -6.42 -4.74
N ILE A 62 7.81 -5.61 -3.94
CA ILE A 62 6.39 -5.88 -3.64
C ILE A 62 5.51 -5.70 -4.88
N ILE A 63 5.76 -4.67 -5.70
CA ILE A 63 4.98 -4.39 -6.91
C ILE A 63 5.09 -5.54 -7.92
N PRO A 64 6.29 -5.98 -8.34
CA PRO A 64 6.42 -7.13 -9.24
C PRO A 64 5.76 -8.40 -8.69
N LYS A 65 5.85 -8.63 -7.40
CA LYS A 65 5.25 -9.82 -6.78
C LYS A 65 3.71 -9.76 -6.77
N LEU A 66 3.11 -8.64 -6.49
CA LEU A 66 1.66 -8.46 -6.61
C LEU A 66 1.20 -8.55 -8.07
N ALA A 67 2.02 -8.13 -9.02
CA ALA A 67 1.74 -8.22 -10.44
C ALA A 67 1.73 -9.67 -10.99
N GLU A 68 2.24 -10.65 -10.25
CA GLU A 68 2.12 -12.07 -10.63
C GLU A 68 0.66 -12.56 -10.59
N THR A 69 -0.20 -11.92 -9.78
CA THR A 69 -1.60 -12.36 -9.55
C THR A 69 -2.64 -11.27 -9.77
N HIS A 70 -2.23 -10.01 -9.90
CA HIS A 70 -3.12 -8.86 -10.06
C HIS A 70 -2.68 -7.96 -11.23
N LYS A 71 -3.63 -7.20 -11.77
CA LYS A 71 -3.30 -6.07 -12.64
C LYS A 71 -3.03 -4.85 -11.76
N VAL A 72 -1.75 -4.59 -11.51
CA VAL A 72 -1.27 -3.53 -10.61
C VAL A 72 -1.23 -2.20 -11.34
N TYR A 73 -1.80 -1.18 -10.71
CA TYR A 73 -1.70 0.24 -11.06
C TYR A 73 -0.93 0.94 -9.94
N ALA A 74 0.38 1.09 -10.08
CA ALA A 74 1.21 1.81 -9.14
C ALA A 74 1.24 3.28 -9.53
N ILE A 75 0.89 4.19 -8.62
CA ILE A 75 0.87 5.64 -8.87
C ILE A 75 1.97 6.35 -8.09
N GLU A 76 2.39 7.52 -8.58
CA GLU A 76 3.21 8.47 -7.83
C GLU A 76 2.34 9.67 -7.42
N PHE A 77 2.29 9.98 -6.13
CA PHE A 77 1.49 11.07 -5.58
C PHE A 77 2.01 12.45 -5.99
N GLN A 78 1.19 13.49 -5.76
CA GLN A 78 1.56 14.89 -5.99
C GLN A 78 2.98 15.19 -5.51
N GLY A 79 3.81 15.71 -6.40
CA GLY A 79 5.19 16.13 -6.11
C GLY A 79 6.18 14.98 -5.88
N HIS A 80 5.76 13.73 -5.95
CA HIS A 80 6.64 12.57 -5.80
C HIS A 80 7.06 12.00 -7.15
N GLY A 81 8.30 11.49 -7.22
CA GLY A 81 8.81 10.81 -8.41
C GLY A 81 8.60 11.64 -9.67
N ARG A 82 7.92 11.08 -10.67
CA ARG A 82 7.67 11.67 -11.98
C ARG A 82 6.36 12.45 -12.08
N THR A 83 5.56 12.49 -10.98
CA THR A 83 4.34 13.29 -10.88
C THR A 83 4.68 14.74 -10.58
N THR A 84 4.04 15.67 -11.31
CA THR A 84 4.25 17.10 -11.08
C THR A 84 3.70 17.55 -9.73
N ASP A 85 4.31 18.57 -9.15
CA ASP A 85 3.73 19.28 -8.01
C ASP A 85 2.84 20.43 -8.49
N ILE A 86 1.86 20.79 -7.68
CA ILE A 86 0.95 21.93 -7.89
C ILE A 86 0.90 22.77 -6.62
N ASP A 87 0.47 24.03 -6.75
CA ASP A 87 0.32 24.96 -5.62
C ASP A 87 -0.92 24.62 -4.77
N ARG A 88 -0.83 23.46 -4.09
CA ARG A 88 -1.86 22.92 -3.19
C ARG A 88 -1.17 22.17 -2.03
N PRO A 89 -1.67 22.27 -0.79
CA PRO A 89 -1.21 21.44 0.30
C PRO A 89 -1.39 19.94 0.00
N ILE A 90 -0.45 19.13 0.44
CA ILE A 90 -0.63 17.67 0.52
C ILE A 90 -1.40 17.40 1.81
N THR A 91 -2.61 16.84 1.68
CA THR A 91 -3.45 16.38 2.79
C THR A 91 -3.99 14.98 2.47
N TYR A 92 -4.30 14.18 3.48
CA TYR A 92 -4.87 12.83 3.23
C TYR A 92 -6.18 12.87 2.42
N PRO A 93 -7.12 13.81 2.68
CA PRO A 93 -8.28 13.98 1.79
C PRO A 93 -7.92 14.28 0.33
N ASN A 94 -6.97 15.19 0.09
CA ASN A 94 -6.54 15.53 -1.27
C ASN A 94 -5.90 14.32 -1.96
N LEU A 95 -5.02 13.58 -1.27
CA LEU A 95 -4.41 12.36 -1.81
C LEU A 95 -5.47 11.32 -2.17
N ALA A 96 -6.50 11.16 -1.35
CA ALA A 96 -7.60 10.23 -1.60
C ALA A 96 -8.44 10.66 -2.82
N ASP A 97 -8.78 11.95 -2.92
CA ASP A 97 -9.55 12.49 -4.04
C ASP A 97 -8.75 12.38 -5.35
N ASP A 98 -7.43 12.61 -5.33
CA ASP A 98 -6.54 12.40 -6.48
C ASP A 98 -6.54 10.93 -6.96
N VAL A 99 -6.51 9.97 -6.03
CA VAL A 99 -6.59 8.53 -6.38
C VAL A 99 -7.95 8.21 -7.00
N ALA A 100 -9.03 8.75 -6.44
CA ALA A 100 -10.37 8.57 -7.00
C ALA A 100 -10.49 9.14 -8.41
N ALA A 101 -9.98 10.35 -8.64
CA ALA A 101 -9.94 10.99 -9.95
C ALA A 101 -9.02 10.23 -10.94
N PHE A 102 -7.86 9.75 -10.48
CA PHE A 102 -7.01 8.86 -11.27
C PHE A 102 -7.78 7.62 -11.74
N MET A 103 -8.46 6.92 -10.82
CA MET A 103 -9.26 5.74 -11.16
C MET A 103 -10.29 6.03 -12.23
N ASP A 104 -10.99 7.17 -12.15
CA ASP A 104 -11.95 7.58 -13.17
C ASP A 104 -11.30 7.81 -14.53
N LYS A 105 -10.13 8.47 -14.55
CA LYS A 105 -9.39 8.78 -15.77
C LYS A 105 -8.89 7.54 -16.51
N VAL A 106 -8.48 6.50 -15.76
CA VAL A 106 -8.01 5.23 -16.34
C VAL A 106 -9.13 4.19 -16.51
N GLY A 107 -10.38 4.57 -16.22
CA GLY A 107 -11.55 3.71 -16.42
C GLY A 107 -11.75 2.63 -15.35
N LEU A 108 -11.13 2.77 -14.19
CA LEU A 108 -11.32 1.87 -13.04
C LEU A 108 -12.56 2.32 -12.24
N LYS A 109 -13.64 1.57 -12.35
CA LYS A 109 -14.83 1.83 -11.53
C LYS A 109 -14.59 1.48 -10.06
N GLN A 110 -13.95 0.35 -9.82
CA GLN A 110 -13.58 -0.17 -8.51
C GLN A 110 -12.26 -0.93 -8.63
N ALA A 111 -11.43 -0.92 -7.59
CA ALA A 111 -10.23 -1.72 -7.47
C ALA A 111 -9.97 -2.08 -6.00
N ASP A 112 -9.19 -3.12 -5.76
CA ASP A 112 -8.55 -3.31 -4.47
C ASP A 112 -7.40 -2.29 -4.32
N VAL A 113 -7.04 -1.95 -3.08
CA VAL A 113 -6.02 -0.93 -2.80
C VAL A 113 -4.99 -1.50 -1.84
N PHE A 114 -3.71 -1.37 -2.17
CA PHE A 114 -2.60 -1.59 -1.25
C PHE A 114 -1.88 -0.26 -1.01
N GLY A 115 -1.87 0.17 0.24
CA GLY A 115 -1.14 1.37 0.66
C GLY A 115 -0.11 1.06 1.74
N TYR A 116 1.04 1.76 1.67
CA TYR A 116 2.08 1.72 2.69
C TYR A 116 2.30 3.11 3.29
N SER A 117 2.32 3.21 4.64
CA SER A 117 2.58 4.45 5.38
C SER A 117 1.60 5.57 4.95
N MET A 118 2.08 6.70 4.46
CA MET A 118 1.24 7.78 3.89
C MET A 118 0.23 7.23 2.88
N GLY A 119 0.65 6.31 1.99
CA GLY A 119 -0.25 5.68 1.02
C GLY A 119 -1.33 4.81 1.66
N ALA A 120 -1.06 4.20 2.82
CA ALA A 120 -2.07 3.44 3.57
C ALA A 120 -3.10 4.37 4.22
N ALA A 121 -2.67 5.50 4.77
CA ALA A 121 -3.57 6.51 5.31
C ALA A 121 -4.41 7.19 4.19
N ALA A 122 -3.80 7.47 3.03
CA ALA A 122 -4.52 7.93 1.84
C ALA A 122 -5.55 6.89 1.35
N GLY A 123 -5.18 5.60 1.33
CA GLY A 123 -6.09 4.50 1.01
C GLY A 123 -7.26 4.37 1.99
N LEU A 124 -7.03 4.61 3.28
CA LEU A 124 -8.09 4.66 4.28
C LEU A 124 -9.04 5.83 4.02
N GLN A 125 -8.51 7.02 3.73
CA GLN A 125 -9.33 8.17 3.34
C GLN A 125 -10.09 7.93 2.04
N LEU A 126 -9.49 7.25 1.07
CA LEU A 126 -10.20 6.84 -0.15
C LEU A 126 -11.38 5.92 0.17
N ALA A 127 -11.19 4.92 1.04
CA ALA A 127 -12.27 4.02 1.44
C ALA A 127 -13.38 4.69 2.27
N ILE A 128 -13.06 5.77 3.00
CA ILE A 128 -14.02 6.58 3.74
C ILE A 128 -14.82 7.49 2.80
N ARG A 129 -14.15 8.19 1.87
CA ARG A 129 -14.72 9.25 1.04
C ARG A 129 -15.36 8.73 -0.24
N HIS A 130 -14.80 7.66 -0.81
CA HIS A 130 -15.18 7.04 -2.08
C HIS A 130 -15.35 5.52 -1.92
N PRO A 131 -16.22 5.05 -1.00
CA PRO A 131 -16.32 3.62 -0.67
C PRO A 131 -16.70 2.74 -1.87
N GLU A 132 -17.36 3.30 -2.88
CA GLU A 132 -17.73 2.60 -4.11
C GLU A 132 -16.52 2.25 -4.99
N LYS A 133 -15.39 2.96 -4.80
CA LYS A 133 -14.16 2.75 -5.57
C LYS A 133 -13.25 1.68 -4.97
N VAL A 134 -13.42 1.33 -3.70
CA VAL A 134 -12.53 0.40 -2.99
C VAL A 134 -13.23 -0.92 -2.73
N GLY A 135 -12.75 -2.00 -3.35
CA GLY A 135 -13.20 -3.36 -3.08
C GLY A 135 -12.71 -3.84 -1.71
N LYS A 136 -11.40 -3.93 -1.55
CA LYS A 136 -10.71 -4.24 -0.31
C LYS A 136 -9.52 -3.29 -0.13
N LEU A 137 -9.17 -3.01 1.12
CA LEU A 137 -8.01 -2.18 1.47
C LEU A 137 -6.97 -3.01 2.21
N VAL A 138 -5.74 -3.01 1.73
CA VAL A 138 -4.57 -3.44 2.49
C VAL A 138 -3.86 -2.20 3.01
N MET A 139 -3.85 -2.03 4.32
CA MET A 139 -3.30 -0.89 5.03
C MET A 139 -2.05 -1.33 5.78
N ALA A 140 -0.86 -1.01 5.25
CA ALA A 140 0.42 -1.38 5.83
C ALA A 140 1.06 -0.18 6.53
N SER A 141 1.34 -0.31 7.85
CA SER A 141 2.11 0.65 8.66
C SER A 141 1.53 2.07 8.69
N ALA A 142 0.27 2.22 9.08
CA ALA A 142 -0.37 3.53 9.24
C ALA A 142 -1.34 3.56 10.41
N ALA A 143 -1.70 4.77 10.83
CA ALA A 143 -2.70 5.04 11.85
C ALA A 143 -3.98 5.62 11.23
N TYR A 144 -5.07 5.60 12.00
CA TYR A 144 -6.33 6.28 11.70
C TYR A 144 -6.59 7.47 12.64
N ASP A 145 -5.74 7.61 13.65
CA ASP A 145 -5.82 8.66 14.67
C ASP A 145 -4.39 9.01 15.12
N ALA A 146 -4.12 10.30 15.33
CA ALA A 146 -2.80 10.78 15.74
C ALA A 146 -2.35 10.24 17.12
N GLN A 147 -3.28 9.81 17.96
CA GLN A 147 -2.96 9.15 19.24
C GLN A 147 -2.37 7.74 19.06
N GLY A 148 -2.39 7.21 17.84
CA GLY A 148 -1.85 5.91 17.51
C GLY A 148 -0.33 5.88 17.30
N TRP A 149 0.32 7.02 17.25
CA TRP A 149 1.76 7.08 17.06
C TRP A 149 2.54 6.76 18.34
N GLN A 150 3.73 6.17 18.18
CA GLN A 150 4.66 6.01 19.29
C GLN A 150 5.02 7.38 19.88
N PRO A 151 5.19 7.49 21.20
CA PRO A 151 5.54 8.76 21.86
C PRO A 151 6.80 9.41 21.30
N GLU A 152 7.80 8.59 20.91
CA GLU A 152 9.05 9.05 20.32
C GLU A 152 8.83 9.69 18.96
N PHE A 153 7.95 9.12 18.13
CA PHE A 153 7.60 9.68 16.83
C PHE A 153 6.80 10.97 16.99
N THR A 154 5.81 10.99 17.88
CA THR A 154 5.04 12.21 18.21
C THR A 154 5.96 13.34 18.70
N ALA A 155 6.96 13.03 19.54
CA ALA A 155 7.94 14.01 20.00
C ALA A 155 8.91 14.48 18.92
N PHE A 156 9.12 13.68 17.87
CA PHE A 156 9.99 14.01 16.75
C PHE A 156 9.34 14.95 15.73
N ILE A 157 8.03 14.81 15.47
CA ILE A 157 7.30 15.60 14.46
C ILE A 157 7.58 17.11 14.57
N PRO A 158 7.48 17.77 15.75
CA PRO A 158 7.74 19.20 15.86
C PRO A 158 9.18 19.62 15.60
N GLN A 159 10.11 18.66 15.54
CA GLN A 159 11.56 18.90 15.33
C GLN A 159 11.95 18.72 13.86
N MET A 160 11.03 18.23 13.00
CA MET A 160 11.32 18.00 11.59
C MET A 160 11.62 19.32 10.88
N THR A 161 12.75 19.36 10.16
CA THR A 161 13.11 20.49 9.29
C THR A 161 13.48 19.97 7.90
N VAL A 162 13.38 20.83 6.89
CA VAL A 162 13.73 20.45 5.51
C VAL A 162 15.18 19.96 5.42
N GLU A 163 16.08 20.58 6.15
CA GLU A 163 17.51 20.28 6.16
C GLU A 163 17.81 18.85 6.61
N MET A 164 17.00 18.29 7.52
CA MET A 164 17.14 16.90 7.97
C MET A 164 16.97 15.89 6.84
N PHE A 165 16.16 16.23 5.84
CA PHE A 165 15.78 15.30 4.76
C PHE A 165 16.62 15.47 3.49
N VAL A 166 17.14 16.68 3.23
CA VAL A 166 17.85 17.00 1.97
C VAL A 166 19.11 16.15 1.77
N GLY A 167 19.76 15.70 2.86
CA GLY A 167 20.95 14.83 2.82
C GLY A 167 20.66 13.33 2.86
N MET A 168 19.41 12.91 2.92
CA MET A 168 19.04 11.49 3.00
C MET A 168 19.10 10.81 1.62
N PRO A 169 19.32 9.48 1.55
CA PRO A 169 19.43 8.75 0.27
C PRO A 169 18.21 8.92 -0.65
N PHE A 170 17.01 9.01 -0.10
CA PHE A 170 15.78 9.20 -0.88
C PHE A 170 15.71 10.58 -1.56
N ALA A 171 16.47 11.59 -1.10
CA ALA A 171 16.60 12.86 -1.81
C ALA A 171 17.35 12.69 -3.13
N ASP A 172 18.35 11.81 -3.17
CA ASP A 172 19.07 11.49 -4.41
C ASP A 172 18.19 10.69 -5.38
N ASP A 173 17.38 9.77 -4.86
CA ASP A 173 16.42 9.01 -5.66
C ASP A 173 15.31 9.92 -6.22
N TYR A 174 14.86 10.90 -5.45
CA TYR A 174 13.96 11.94 -5.94
C TYR A 174 14.58 12.70 -7.12
N ARG A 175 15.80 13.24 -6.97
CA ARG A 175 16.47 14.02 -8.02
C ARG A 175 16.66 13.28 -9.33
N LYS A 176 16.83 11.95 -9.27
CA LYS A 176 16.99 11.10 -10.47
C LYS A 176 15.71 10.96 -11.30
N LEU A 177 14.54 11.03 -10.67
CA LEU A 177 13.26 10.68 -11.27
C LEU A 177 12.31 11.88 -11.42
N ALA A 178 12.44 12.89 -10.55
CA ALA A 178 11.49 13.98 -10.46
C ALA A 178 11.41 14.82 -11.74
N ALA A 179 10.19 15.22 -12.09
CA ALA A 179 9.94 16.17 -13.16
C ALA A 179 10.65 17.53 -12.90
N ASN A 180 10.76 17.92 -11.61
CA ASN A 180 11.56 19.05 -11.15
C ASN A 180 12.55 18.56 -10.07
N PRO A 181 13.82 18.28 -10.43
CA PRO A 181 14.83 17.78 -9.48
C PRO A 181 15.10 18.71 -8.28
N ASP A 182 14.88 20.03 -8.45
CA ASP A 182 15.06 21.03 -7.40
C ASP A 182 13.83 21.17 -6.48
N GLY A 183 12.74 20.46 -6.77
CA GLY A 183 11.48 20.53 -6.03
C GLY A 183 11.48 19.78 -4.70
N PHE A 184 12.53 19.01 -4.38
CA PHE A 184 12.55 18.18 -3.17
C PHE A 184 12.37 18.97 -1.86
N PRO A 185 12.98 20.14 -1.64
CA PRO A 185 12.74 20.93 -0.43
C PRO A 185 11.27 21.37 -0.26
N GLU A 186 10.57 21.66 -1.37
CA GLU A 186 9.15 22.01 -1.34
C GLU A 186 8.29 20.79 -0.98
N LEU A 187 8.56 19.65 -1.59
CA LEU A 187 7.90 18.38 -1.24
C LEU A 187 8.06 18.10 0.26
N VAL A 188 9.29 18.17 0.79
CA VAL A 188 9.55 17.94 2.22
C VAL A 188 8.76 18.92 3.08
N ARG A 189 8.67 20.20 2.71
CA ARG A 189 7.89 21.18 3.47
C ARG A 189 6.40 20.84 3.52
N LYS A 190 5.84 20.40 2.40
CA LYS A 190 4.44 19.93 2.33
C LYS A 190 4.20 18.66 3.14
N LEU A 191 5.17 17.73 3.14
CA LEU A 191 5.07 16.50 3.91
C LEU A 191 5.23 16.73 5.42
N ILE A 192 6.11 17.65 5.84
CA ILE A 192 6.18 18.09 7.25
C ILE A 192 4.84 18.71 7.66
N ALA A 193 4.23 19.54 6.81
CA ALA A 193 2.91 20.09 7.09
C ALA A 193 1.84 19.00 7.22
N LEU A 194 1.89 17.94 6.39
CA LEU A 194 0.98 16.80 6.48
C LEU A 194 1.09 16.06 7.83
N GLU A 195 2.30 15.94 8.41
CA GLU A 195 2.47 15.29 9.73
C GLU A 195 1.82 16.09 10.87
N HIS A 196 1.54 17.38 10.66
CA HIS A 196 0.82 18.24 11.60
C HIS A 196 -0.70 18.28 11.36
N GLU A 197 -1.19 17.63 10.30
CA GLU A 197 -2.63 17.58 10.01
C GLU A 197 -3.38 16.75 11.08
N PRO A 198 -4.56 17.19 11.49
CA PRO A 198 -5.38 16.43 12.42
C PRO A 198 -5.78 15.06 11.83
N MET A 199 -5.47 13.99 12.54
CA MET A 199 -5.96 12.65 12.26
C MET A 199 -6.87 12.19 13.38
N ALA A 200 -8.16 12.03 13.10
CA ALA A 200 -9.17 11.56 14.08
C ALA A 200 -10.34 10.91 13.32
N TRP A 201 -10.09 9.81 12.62
CA TRP A 201 -11.06 9.20 11.68
C TRP A 201 -11.84 8.02 12.28
N GLY A 202 -11.76 7.84 13.58
CA GLY A 202 -12.39 6.68 14.26
C GLY A 202 -13.89 6.58 14.07
N ALA A 203 -14.60 7.72 13.97
CA ALA A 203 -16.05 7.74 13.74
C ALA A 203 -16.42 7.22 12.34
N GLU A 204 -15.70 7.68 11.34
CA GLU A 204 -15.88 7.28 9.94
C GLU A 204 -15.48 5.81 9.73
N VAL A 205 -14.33 5.40 10.27
CA VAL A 205 -13.85 4.01 10.22
C VAL A 205 -14.87 3.04 10.78
N LYS A 206 -15.51 3.39 11.90
CA LYS A 206 -16.55 2.54 12.54
C LYS A 206 -17.73 2.25 11.62
N THR A 207 -18.02 3.13 10.66
CA THR A 207 -19.15 2.98 9.73
C THR A 207 -18.77 2.31 8.41
N MET A 208 -17.48 2.13 8.15
CA MET A 208 -16.98 1.52 6.91
C MET A 208 -17.50 0.10 6.71
N LYS A 209 -17.70 -0.26 5.45
CA LYS A 209 -18.06 -1.63 5.03
C LYS A 209 -16.94 -2.30 4.23
N THR A 210 -16.00 -1.53 3.73
CA THR A 210 -14.83 -2.02 3.01
C THR A 210 -14.02 -2.94 3.93
N PRO A 211 -13.74 -4.19 3.54
CA PRO A 211 -12.84 -5.07 4.29
C PRO A 211 -11.43 -4.49 4.30
N VAL A 212 -10.79 -4.48 5.46
CA VAL A 212 -9.42 -3.96 5.63
C VAL A 212 -8.50 -5.05 6.17
N LEU A 213 -7.38 -5.26 5.50
CA LEU A 213 -6.24 -5.98 6.04
C LEU A 213 -5.26 -4.99 6.64
N ILE A 214 -5.13 -4.99 7.96
CA ILE A 214 -4.17 -4.16 8.69
C ILE A 214 -2.87 -4.96 8.81
N ILE A 215 -1.76 -4.38 8.39
CA ILE A 215 -0.41 -4.96 8.55
C ILE A 215 0.45 -3.93 9.29
N THR A 216 1.13 -4.36 10.34
CA THR A 216 2.07 -3.51 11.10
C THR A 216 3.29 -4.33 11.52
N GLY A 217 4.44 -3.68 11.70
CA GLY A 217 5.59 -4.29 12.36
C GLY A 217 5.41 -4.28 13.89
N ASP A 218 6.09 -5.18 14.60
CA ASP A 218 6.08 -5.19 16.07
C ASP A 218 6.95 -4.07 16.68
N ALA A 219 7.73 -3.36 15.84
CA ALA A 219 8.53 -2.19 16.18
C ALA A 219 8.23 -1.00 15.24
N ASP A 220 6.96 -0.82 14.88
CA ASP A 220 6.50 0.22 13.95
C ASP A 220 6.33 1.60 14.65
N VAL A 221 6.18 2.66 13.86
CA VAL A 221 5.84 4.01 14.37
C VAL A 221 4.40 4.11 14.86
N ALA A 222 3.48 3.27 14.38
CA ALA A 222 2.17 3.08 14.97
C ALA A 222 2.23 2.05 16.09
N THR A 223 1.55 2.30 17.21
CA THR A 223 1.51 1.37 18.33
C THR A 223 0.71 0.12 17.98
N LEU A 224 1.06 -1.03 18.57
CA LEU A 224 0.32 -2.28 18.37
C LEU A 224 -1.12 -2.15 18.90
N GLU A 225 -1.29 -1.46 20.03
CA GLU A 225 -2.59 -1.19 20.64
C GLU A 225 -3.52 -0.44 19.68
N HIS A 226 -2.96 0.52 18.93
CA HIS A 226 -3.71 1.28 17.94
C HIS A 226 -4.15 0.40 16.76
N SER A 227 -3.26 -0.46 16.26
CA SER A 227 -3.58 -1.43 15.19
C SER A 227 -4.66 -2.41 15.62
N VAL A 228 -4.61 -2.87 16.88
CA VAL A 228 -5.67 -3.70 17.49
C VAL A 228 -6.97 -2.91 17.64
N ALA A 229 -6.91 -1.65 18.07
CA ALA A 229 -8.09 -0.79 18.18
C ALA A 229 -8.76 -0.57 16.81
N LEU A 230 -7.99 -0.29 15.76
CA LEU A 230 -8.50 -0.21 14.39
C LEU A 230 -9.19 -1.51 13.97
N PHE A 231 -8.56 -2.66 14.21
CA PHE A 231 -9.14 -3.96 13.89
C PHE A 231 -10.48 -4.19 14.61
N ARG A 232 -10.59 -3.76 15.87
CA ARG A 232 -11.84 -3.84 16.63
C ARG A 232 -12.92 -2.91 16.11
N LEU A 233 -12.59 -1.68 15.72
CA LEU A 233 -13.52 -0.75 15.07
C LEU A 233 -14.12 -1.33 13.79
N LEU A 234 -13.33 -2.11 13.06
CA LEU A 234 -13.72 -2.81 11.82
C LEU A 234 -14.41 -4.17 12.09
N GLY A 235 -14.84 -4.43 13.33
CA GLY A 235 -15.59 -5.63 13.70
C GLY A 235 -14.73 -6.86 14.02
N GLY A 236 -13.41 -6.71 14.10
CA GLY A 236 -12.49 -7.80 14.42
C GLY A 236 -12.35 -8.10 15.92
N GLY A 237 -11.53 -9.11 16.23
CA GLY A 237 -11.16 -9.49 17.61
C GLY A 237 -12.22 -10.31 18.37
N GLY A 238 -13.25 -10.78 17.68
CA GLY A 238 -14.17 -11.78 18.18
C GLY A 238 -13.57 -13.19 18.10
N MET A 239 -14.11 -14.13 18.89
CA MET A 239 -13.76 -15.54 18.77
C MET A 239 -14.35 -16.09 17.45
N GLY A 240 -13.52 -16.69 16.61
CA GLY A 240 -13.94 -17.57 15.52
C GLY A 240 -14.46 -18.90 16.05
N ASP A 241 -14.59 -19.89 15.25
CA ASP A 241 -15.10 -21.23 15.57
C ASP A 241 -16.55 -21.24 16.14
N MET A 242 -17.03 -22.42 16.54
CA MET A 242 -18.37 -22.59 17.15
C MET A 242 -19.50 -21.93 16.33
N GLY A 243 -19.39 -21.94 14.99
CA GLY A 243 -20.42 -21.45 14.08
C GLY A 243 -20.51 -19.92 13.96
N LYS A 244 -19.52 -19.17 14.44
CA LYS A 244 -19.44 -17.73 14.23
C LYS A 244 -18.57 -17.43 12.99
N PRO A 245 -19.04 -16.57 12.08
CA PRO A 245 -18.24 -16.18 10.92
C PRO A 245 -17.00 -15.38 11.36
N LEU A 246 -15.89 -15.57 10.64
CA LEU A 246 -14.72 -14.72 10.79
C LEU A 246 -15.03 -13.28 10.32
N PRO A 247 -14.41 -12.25 10.92
CA PRO A 247 -14.58 -10.88 10.46
C PRO A 247 -14.01 -10.71 9.04
N ALA A 248 -14.63 -9.84 8.24
CA ALA A 248 -14.14 -9.52 6.91
C ALA A 248 -12.78 -8.81 6.94
N SER A 249 -12.54 -7.96 7.95
CA SER A 249 -11.26 -7.31 8.18
C SER A 249 -10.30 -8.22 8.94
N ARG A 250 -9.00 -8.05 8.71
CA ARG A 250 -7.94 -8.90 9.25
C ARG A 250 -6.81 -8.06 9.85
N LEU A 251 -6.03 -8.66 10.74
CA LEU A 251 -4.84 -8.05 11.35
C LEU A 251 -3.65 -8.99 11.23
N ALA A 252 -2.52 -8.46 10.79
CA ALA A 252 -1.24 -9.14 10.80
C ALA A 252 -0.19 -8.25 11.48
N VAL A 253 0.62 -8.87 12.35
CA VAL A 253 1.79 -8.23 12.98
C VAL A 253 3.03 -8.96 12.50
N LEU A 254 3.95 -8.23 11.87
CA LEU A 254 5.20 -8.76 11.35
C LEU A 254 6.27 -8.76 12.47
N PRO A 255 6.88 -9.91 12.78
CA PRO A 255 7.86 -9.99 13.86
C PRO A 255 9.18 -9.33 13.46
N ALA A 256 9.87 -8.71 14.45
CA ALA A 256 11.17 -8.05 14.32
C ALA A 256 11.20 -7.01 13.18
N THR A 257 10.10 -6.27 12.98
CA THR A 257 9.90 -5.41 11.81
C THR A 257 9.60 -3.98 12.25
N SER A 258 10.49 -3.05 11.87
CA SER A 258 10.29 -1.61 12.03
C SER A 258 9.49 -1.03 10.85
N HIS A 259 9.05 0.23 10.97
CA HIS A 259 8.31 0.96 9.94
C HIS A 259 8.91 0.79 8.54
N THR A 260 10.18 1.17 8.38
CA THR A 260 10.87 1.12 7.08
C THR A 260 11.19 -0.29 6.61
N ALA A 261 11.20 -1.29 7.50
CA ALA A 261 11.48 -2.68 7.17
C ALA A 261 10.24 -3.43 6.62
N VAL A 262 9.02 -2.93 6.88
CA VAL A 262 7.78 -3.60 6.44
C VAL A 262 7.81 -3.87 4.95
N ILE A 263 8.09 -2.86 4.13
CA ILE A 263 8.01 -3.02 2.67
C ILE A 263 9.07 -3.99 2.12
N GLY A 264 10.18 -4.18 2.83
CA GLY A 264 11.24 -5.16 2.51
C GLY A 264 10.83 -6.62 2.80
N GLN A 265 9.78 -6.85 3.59
CA GLN A 265 9.28 -8.18 3.94
C GLN A 265 8.39 -8.78 2.84
N THR A 266 8.77 -8.60 1.57
CA THR A 266 7.95 -8.93 0.39
C THR A 266 7.32 -10.33 0.47
N GLY A 267 8.08 -11.35 0.86
CA GLY A 267 7.59 -12.73 0.94
C GLY A 267 6.46 -12.90 1.96
N LEU A 268 6.60 -12.30 3.15
CA LEU A 268 5.54 -12.32 4.17
C LEU A 268 4.34 -11.48 3.74
N LEU A 269 4.57 -10.30 3.18
CA LEU A 269 3.50 -9.42 2.70
C LEU A 269 2.63 -10.14 1.69
N VAL A 270 3.21 -10.72 0.63
CA VAL A 270 2.45 -11.42 -0.42
C VAL A 270 1.69 -12.62 0.16
N ALA A 271 2.31 -13.40 1.04
CA ALA A 271 1.67 -14.55 1.68
C ALA A 271 0.43 -14.17 2.52
N ILE A 272 0.35 -12.92 2.99
CA ILE A 272 -0.78 -12.40 3.78
C ILE A 272 -1.78 -11.65 2.88
N ILE A 273 -1.29 -10.87 1.91
CA ILE A 273 -2.10 -10.02 1.04
C ILE A 273 -2.91 -10.84 0.04
N ASP A 274 -2.28 -11.77 -0.69
CA ASP A 274 -2.94 -12.54 -1.74
C ASP A 274 -4.17 -13.31 -1.26
N PRO A 275 -4.12 -14.09 -0.16
CA PRO A 275 -5.32 -14.78 0.34
C PRO A 275 -6.43 -13.82 0.79
N PHE A 276 -6.06 -12.62 1.30
CA PHE A 276 -7.05 -11.61 1.67
C PHE A 276 -7.73 -11.02 0.44
N LEU A 277 -6.97 -10.62 -0.59
CA LEU A 277 -7.51 -10.05 -1.82
C LEU A 277 -8.37 -11.07 -2.57
N LYS A 278 -8.00 -12.35 -2.56
CA LYS A 278 -8.82 -13.44 -3.14
C LYS A 278 -10.03 -13.82 -2.29
N GLY A 279 -10.20 -13.25 -1.10
CA GLY A 279 -11.29 -13.59 -0.19
C GLY A 279 -11.17 -14.99 0.44
N GLU A 280 -9.98 -15.58 0.40
CA GLU A 280 -9.71 -16.90 0.99
C GLU A 280 -9.70 -16.82 2.51
N THR A 281 -10.31 -17.81 3.15
CA THR A 281 -10.27 -18.00 4.60
C THR A 281 -9.79 -19.42 4.90
N PRO A 282 -8.83 -19.59 5.84
CA PRO A 282 -8.48 -20.91 6.32
C PRO A 282 -9.71 -21.62 6.88
N LYS A 283 -9.86 -22.90 6.56
CA LYS A 283 -10.94 -23.73 7.13
C LYS A 283 -10.54 -24.19 8.53
N GLY A 284 -11.46 -24.07 9.46
CA GLY A 284 -11.30 -24.64 10.78
C GLY A 284 -11.46 -26.19 10.78
N MET A 285 -11.07 -26.83 11.89
CA MET A 285 -11.16 -28.29 12.02
C MET A 285 -12.62 -28.78 11.97
N PHE A 286 -13.58 -27.92 12.24
CA PHE A 286 -15.01 -28.25 12.37
C PHE A 286 -15.88 -27.67 11.24
N GLU A 287 -15.26 -27.19 10.16
CA GLU A 287 -15.93 -26.64 8.96
C GLU A 287 -15.93 -27.61 7.78
#